data_629f757b234fe4b33c1bde68bd21e852
#
_entry.id   629f757b234fe4b33c1bde68bd21e852
#
_cell.length_a   1.000
_cell.length_b   1.000
_cell.length_c   1.000
_cell.angle_alpha   90.00
_cell.angle_beta   90.00
_cell.angle_gamma   90.00
#
_symmetry.space_group_name_H-M   'P 1'
#
loop_
_entity.id
_entity.type
_entity.pdbx_description
1 polymer ?
#
loop_
_entity_poly.entity_id
_entity_poly.type
_entity_poly.pdbx_seq_one_letter_code
_entity_poly.pdbx_strand_id
1 'polypeptide(L)'
;MGLETFENNSDLKKNPEVKNLLPIMTSQSERMENLIRDLLSLSKIELQEHIKPTHEIDLNNVINYVIETQKDLVKRKNIKINFLQIDDFKIIGDQDKLIEIFTNLIDNAVKYSNEHTEINIIPSKDKSFNIIKIIDQGIGIPKQYIYRVTERFFTVDPSKSRSVGGTGLGLAIVKHLVSQHRGIMDISSEINKGTTVELKFKSL
;
A
#
# COMPACT_ATOMS: atom_id res chain seq x y z
N MET A 1 23.88 9.45 -1.09
CA MET A 1 25.20 10.12 -1.11
C MET A 1 25.14 11.64 -1.02
N GLY A 2 24.50 12.40 -1.93
CA GLY A 2 24.53 13.88 -1.85
C GLY A 2 23.81 14.49 -0.63
N LEU A 3 22.60 14.05 -0.32
CA LEU A 3 21.80 14.57 0.80
C LEU A 3 22.35 14.13 2.16
N GLU A 4 22.85 12.92 2.32
CA GLU A 4 23.50 12.43 3.54
C GLU A 4 24.76 13.24 3.88
N THR A 5 25.50 13.73 2.86
CA THR A 5 26.66 14.61 3.05
C THR A 5 26.24 15.97 3.61
N PHE A 6 25.08 16.49 3.20
CA PHE A 6 24.50 17.72 3.76
C PHE A 6 23.98 17.52 5.19
N GLU A 7 23.38 16.37 5.50
CA GLU A 7 22.91 16.03 6.86
C GLU A 7 24.05 15.89 7.86
N ASN A 8 25.25 15.52 7.43
CA ASN A 8 26.40 15.33 8.29
C ASN A 8 27.28 16.59 8.45
N ASN A 9 27.01 17.67 7.73
CA ASN A 9 27.79 18.91 7.82
C ASN A 9 27.22 19.86 8.88
N SER A 10 27.92 19.97 10.00
CA SER A 10 27.49 20.76 11.18
C SER A 10 27.34 22.26 10.90
N ASP A 11 28.07 22.82 9.93
CA ASP A 11 28.01 24.25 9.62
C ASP A 11 26.79 24.60 8.75
N LEU A 12 26.36 23.70 7.89
CA LEU A 12 25.14 23.86 7.10
C LEU A 12 23.87 23.77 7.96
N LYS A 13 23.89 22.95 9.04
CA LYS A 13 22.77 22.85 9.98
C LYS A 13 22.49 24.14 10.78
N LYS A 14 23.46 25.04 10.86
CA LYS A 14 23.30 26.33 11.56
C LYS A 14 22.62 27.39 10.69
N ASN A 15 22.55 27.18 9.36
CA ASN A 15 21.85 28.12 8.48
C ASN A 15 20.33 27.87 8.52
N PRO A 16 19.51 28.87 8.94
CA PRO A 16 18.03 28.71 9.05
C PRO A 16 17.37 28.32 7.71
N GLU A 17 17.87 28.80 6.60
CA GLU A 17 17.32 28.47 5.28
C GLU A 17 17.56 27.00 4.93
N VAL A 18 18.78 26.49 5.18
CA VAL A 18 19.13 25.07 4.96
C VAL A 18 18.29 24.17 5.84
N LYS A 19 18.08 24.54 7.11
CA LYS A 19 17.28 23.79 8.07
C LYS A 19 15.83 23.63 7.61
N ASN A 20 15.27 24.62 6.92
CA ASN A 20 13.91 24.55 6.38
C ASN A 20 13.82 23.84 5.04
N LEU A 21 14.84 23.98 4.19
CA LEU A 21 14.85 23.39 2.84
C LEU A 21 15.22 21.91 2.83
N LEU A 22 16.12 21.49 3.70
CA LEU A 22 16.62 20.10 3.72
C LEU A 22 15.51 19.04 3.88
N PRO A 23 14.55 19.16 4.82
CA PRO A 23 13.45 18.21 4.95
C PRO A 23 12.57 18.16 3.70
N ILE A 24 12.37 19.31 3.03
CA ILE A 24 11.59 19.41 1.79
C ILE A 24 12.32 18.67 0.67
N MET A 25 13.62 18.89 0.51
CA MET A 25 14.43 18.23 -0.50
C MET A 25 14.48 16.71 -0.28
N THR A 26 14.67 16.25 0.95
CA THR A 26 14.67 14.83 1.32
C THR A 26 13.32 14.20 0.97
N SER A 27 12.22 14.81 1.37
CA SER A 27 10.87 14.31 1.08
C SER A 27 10.58 14.24 -0.44
N GLN A 28 11.03 15.24 -1.22
CA GLN A 28 10.87 15.21 -2.68
C GLN A 28 11.76 14.14 -3.33
N SER A 29 12.98 13.94 -2.84
CA SER A 29 13.87 12.87 -3.33
C SER A 29 13.29 11.49 -3.07
N GLU A 30 12.81 11.22 -1.85
CA GLU A 30 12.12 9.97 -1.50
C GLU A 30 10.89 9.73 -2.35
N ARG A 31 10.11 10.78 -2.60
CA ARG A 31 8.94 10.69 -3.48
C ARG A 31 9.33 10.35 -4.92
N MET A 32 10.39 10.96 -5.45
CA MET A 32 10.89 10.63 -6.80
C MET A 32 11.38 9.18 -6.87
N GLU A 33 12.09 8.71 -5.86
CA GLU A 33 12.53 7.32 -5.77
C GLU A 33 11.35 6.35 -5.77
N ASN A 34 10.33 6.63 -4.97
CA ASN A 34 9.10 5.83 -4.94
C ASN A 34 8.36 5.85 -6.30
N LEU A 35 8.27 7.00 -6.96
CA LEU A 35 7.67 7.10 -8.31
C LEU A 35 8.42 6.25 -9.33
N ILE A 36 9.75 6.29 -9.34
CA ILE A 36 10.59 5.49 -10.25
C ILE A 36 10.38 4.00 -9.96
N ARG A 37 10.39 3.60 -8.70
CA ARG A 37 10.17 2.21 -8.27
C ARG A 37 8.81 1.69 -8.72
N ASP A 38 7.75 2.46 -8.44
CA ASP A 38 6.37 2.10 -8.81
C ASP A 38 6.20 2.02 -10.33
N LEU A 39 6.82 2.94 -11.09
CA LEU A 39 6.77 2.93 -12.54
C LEU A 39 7.51 1.71 -13.13
N LEU A 40 8.68 1.37 -12.60
CA LEU A 40 9.42 0.18 -13.00
C LEU A 40 8.66 -1.10 -12.65
N SER A 41 8.03 -1.17 -11.46
CA SER A 41 7.17 -2.29 -11.08
C SER A 41 6.01 -2.43 -12.05
N LEU A 42 5.27 -1.36 -12.33
CA LEU A 42 4.15 -1.38 -13.27
C LEU A 42 4.58 -1.83 -14.67
N SER A 43 5.71 -1.33 -15.17
CA SER A 43 6.27 -1.74 -16.46
C SER A 43 6.60 -3.25 -16.49
N LYS A 44 7.20 -3.80 -15.42
CA LYS A 44 7.46 -5.23 -15.31
C LYS A 44 6.17 -6.05 -15.27
N ILE A 45 5.17 -5.59 -14.54
CA ILE A 45 3.86 -6.25 -14.42
C ILE A 45 3.21 -6.35 -15.81
N GLU A 46 3.23 -5.28 -16.61
CA GLU A 46 2.67 -5.25 -17.96
C GLU A 46 3.41 -6.20 -18.91
N LEU A 47 4.73 -6.19 -18.90
CA LEU A 47 5.55 -7.10 -19.69
C LEU A 47 5.33 -8.58 -19.34
N GLN A 48 4.97 -8.85 -18.08
CA GLN A 48 4.78 -10.21 -17.55
C GLN A 48 3.30 -10.58 -17.36
N GLU A 49 2.37 -9.85 -17.95
CA GLU A 49 0.93 -10.08 -17.79
C GLU A 49 0.49 -11.51 -18.17
N HIS A 50 1.19 -12.11 -19.15
CA HIS A 50 0.91 -13.47 -19.62
C HIS A 50 1.48 -14.57 -18.70
N ILE A 51 2.40 -14.24 -17.77
CA ILE A 51 3.00 -15.21 -16.85
C ILE A 51 2.05 -15.46 -15.68
N LYS A 52 1.48 -16.66 -15.64
CA LYS A 52 0.56 -17.06 -14.58
C LYS A 52 1.34 -17.61 -13.39
N PRO A 53 0.94 -17.26 -12.14
CA PRO A 53 1.51 -17.87 -10.94
C PRO A 53 1.21 -19.38 -10.92
N THR A 54 2.14 -20.15 -10.34
CA THR A 54 2.05 -21.62 -10.30
C THR A 54 2.32 -22.21 -8.92
N HIS A 55 2.73 -21.40 -7.94
CA HIS A 55 3.11 -21.90 -6.61
C HIS A 55 1.94 -21.78 -5.62
N GLU A 56 1.86 -22.75 -4.70
CA GLU A 56 0.95 -22.67 -3.57
C GLU A 56 1.52 -21.71 -2.52
N ILE A 57 0.76 -20.69 -2.16
CA ILE A 57 1.15 -19.64 -1.22
C ILE A 57 0.14 -19.56 -0.09
N ASP A 58 0.64 -19.59 1.16
CA ASP A 58 -0.15 -19.31 2.35
C ASP A 58 -0.26 -17.79 2.56
N LEU A 59 -1.47 -17.26 2.44
CA LEU A 59 -1.74 -15.84 2.60
C LEU A 59 -1.53 -15.34 4.03
N ASN A 60 -1.69 -16.20 5.06
CA ASN A 60 -1.38 -15.79 6.43
C ASN A 60 0.09 -15.39 6.57
N ASN A 61 0.99 -16.20 5.98
CA ASN A 61 2.43 -15.94 6.05
C ASN A 61 2.79 -14.62 5.32
N VAL A 62 2.21 -14.40 4.14
CA VAL A 62 2.44 -13.16 3.37
C VAL A 62 1.96 -11.94 4.13
N ILE A 63 0.73 -11.98 4.66
CA ILE A 63 0.15 -10.85 5.39
C ILE A 63 0.94 -10.56 6.67
N ASN A 64 1.31 -11.58 7.44
CA ASN A 64 2.14 -11.41 8.64
C ASN A 64 3.50 -10.80 8.31
N TYR A 65 4.16 -11.27 7.24
CA TYR A 65 5.43 -10.70 6.80
C TYR A 65 5.29 -9.20 6.49
N VAL A 66 4.25 -8.80 5.78
CA VAL A 66 4.01 -7.38 5.45
C VAL A 66 3.72 -6.57 6.71
N ILE A 67 2.89 -7.06 7.64
CA ILE A 67 2.61 -6.38 8.91
C ILE A 67 3.91 -6.13 9.68
N GLU A 68 4.79 -7.14 9.75
CA GLU A 68 6.09 -7.00 10.43
C GLU A 68 6.98 -5.94 9.77
N THR A 69 7.03 -5.89 8.43
CA THR A 69 7.84 -4.88 7.71
C THR A 69 7.32 -3.45 7.87
N GLN A 70 6.03 -3.29 8.18
CA GLN A 70 5.39 -1.98 8.35
C GLN A 70 5.35 -1.49 9.82
N LYS A 71 5.90 -2.25 10.76
CA LYS A 71 5.83 -1.95 12.21
C LYS A 71 6.24 -0.53 12.58
N ASP A 72 7.31 -0.02 12.00
CA ASP A 72 7.83 1.30 12.37
C ASP A 72 6.89 2.42 11.90
N LEU A 73 6.31 2.30 10.70
CA LEU A 73 5.34 3.24 10.18
C LEU A 73 4.06 3.26 11.02
N VAL A 74 3.57 2.07 11.37
CA VAL A 74 2.39 1.84 12.21
C VAL A 74 2.59 2.45 13.61
N LYS A 75 3.76 2.20 14.23
CA LYS A 75 4.11 2.75 15.53
C LYS A 75 4.18 4.28 15.54
N ARG A 76 4.76 4.91 14.51
CA ARG A 76 4.86 6.37 14.42
C ARG A 76 3.50 7.06 14.47
N LYS A 77 2.44 6.42 13.97
CA LYS A 77 1.07 6.93 13.99
C LYS A 77 0.21 6.36 15.13
N ASN A 78 0.78 5.52 16.00
CA ASN A 78 0.02 4.81 17.04
C ASN A 78 -1.21 4.07 16.48
N ILE A 79 -1.08 3.50 15.29
CA ILE A 79 -2.12 2.69 14.66
C ILE A 79 -1.99 1.26 15.16
N LYS A 80 -3.11 0.57 15.36
CA LYS A 80 -3.15 -0.85 15.69
C LYS A 80 -3.61 -1.65 14.47
N ILE A 81 -2.84 -2.65 14.07
CA ILE A 81 -3.26 -3.61 13.04
C ILE A 81 -3.77 -4.88 13.73
N ASN A 82 -5.01 -5.24 13.45
CA ASN A 82 -5.64 -6.46 13.92
C ASN A 82 -5.74 -7.45 12.75
N PHE A 83 -5.11 -8.62 12.87
CA PHE A 83 -5.17 -9.69 11.90
C PHE A 83 -5.40 -11.01 12.60
N LEU A 84 -6.53 -11.67 12.31
CA LEU A 84 -6.84 -13.03 12.73
C LEU A 84 -6.51 -13.99 11.60
N GLN A 85 -5.64 -14.98 11.87
CA GLN A 85 -5.33 -16.02 10.90
C GLN A 85 -6.47 -17.04 10.84
N ILE A 86 -6.66 -17.64 9.67
CA ILE A 86 -7.58 -18.77 9.48
C ILE A 86 -6.83 -19.93 8.85
N ASP A 87 -7.24 -21.18 9.18
CA ASP A 87 -6.60 -22.37 8.68
C ASP A 87 -6.75 -22.51 7.16
N ASP A 88 -5.72 -23.12 6.54
CA ASP A 88 -5.72 -23.50 5.14
C ASP A 88 -6.05 -22.33 4.18
N PHE A 89 -5.43 -21.18 4.43
CA PHE A 89 -5.66 -19.94 3.69
C PHE A 89 -4.68 -19.79 2.53
N LYS A 90 -4.78 -20.70 1.54
CA LYS A 90 -3.82 -20.87 0.47
C LYS A 90 -4.41 -20.60 -0.90
N ILE A 91 -3.59 -20.08 -1.80
CA ILE A 91 -3.92 -19.83 -3.20
C ILE A 91 -2.77 -20.24 -4.13
N ILE A 92 -3.04 -20.39 -5.42
CA ILE A 92 -1.98 -20.38 -6.43
C ILE A 92 -1.57 -18.94 -6.67
N GLY A 93 -0.32 -18.60 -6.36
CA GLY A 93 0.17 -17.23 -6.36
C GLY A 93 1.66 -17.10 -6.67
N ASP A 94 2.09 -15.85 -6.75
CA ASP A 94 3.48 -15.42 -6.76
C ASP A 94 3.72 -14.64 -5.46
N GLN A 95 4.65 -15.13 -4.64
CA GLN A 95 4.88 -14.59 -3.29
C GLN A 95 5.27 -13.12 -3.33
N ASP A 96 6.19 -12.72 -4.21
CA ASP A 96 6.69 -11.35 -4.27
C ASP A 96 5.58 -10.37 -4.71
N LYS A 97 4.76 -10.79 -5.67
CA LYS A 97 3.61 -10.01 -6.14
C LYS A 97 2.52 -9.89 -5.08
N LEU A 98 2.29 -10.94 -4.30
CA LEU A 98 1.34 -10.90 -3.17
C LEU A 98 1.86 -9.99 -2.04
N ILE A 99 3.16 -10.03 -1.74
CA ILE A 99 3.79 -9.09 -0.81
C ILE A 99 3.59 -7.65 -1.31
N GLU A 100 3.79 -7.38 -2.60
CA GLU A 100 3.59 -6.06 -3.18
C GLU A 100 2.13 -5.59 -3.10
N ILE A 101 1.14 -6.48 -3.33
CA ILE A 101 -0.29 -6.19 -3.13
C ILE A 101 -0.55 -5.73 -1.70
N PHE A 102 -0.19 -6.55 -0.71
CA PHE A 102 -0.51 -6.25 0.69
C PHE A 102 0.30 -5.08 1.23
N THR A 103 1.54 -4.88 0.79
CA THR A 103 2.34 -3.70 1.12
C THR A 103 1.66 -2.43 0.66
N ASN A 104 1.21 -2.35 -0.59
CA ASN A 104 0.51 -1.19 -1.12
C ASN A 104 -0.81 -0.91 -0.39
N LEU A 105 -1.58 -1.94 -0.04
CA LEU A 105 -2.85 -1.78 0.65
C LEU A 105 -2.68 -1.36 2.11
N ILE A 106 -1.75 -1.99 2.85
CA ILE A 106 -1.49 -1.64 4.25
C ILE A 106 -0.84 -0.27 4.34
N ASP A 107 0.11 0.06 3.47
CA ASP A 107 0.73 1.38 3.39
C ASP A 107 -0.32 2.49 3.13
N ASN A 108 -1.24 2.27 2.20
CA ASN A 108 -2.35 3.19 1.96
C ASN A 108 -3.26 3.32 3.20
N ALA A 109 -3.63 2.22 3.83
CA ALA A 109 -4.44 2.23 5.04
C ALA A 109 -3.76 3.04 6.16
N VAL A 110 -2.45 2.86 6.38
CA VAL A 110 -1.68 3.62 7.37
C VAL A 110 -1.54 5.09 6.97
N LYS A 111 -1.22 5.39 5.70
CA LYS A 111 -1.03 6.77 5.22
C LYS A 111 -2.26 7.63 5.39
N TYR A 112 -3.43 7.08 5.05
CA TYR A 112 -4.69 7.84 5.03
C TYR A 112 -5.53 7.72 6.30
N SER A 113 -5.12 6.88 7.26
CA SER A 113 -5.70 6.85 8.60
C SER A 113 -5.16 7.96 9.49
N ASN A 114 -5.99 8.37 10.44
CA ASN A 114 -5.57 9.26 11.52
C ASN A 114 -4.74 8.49 12.56
N GLU A 115 -4.06 9.22 13.44
CA GLU A 115 -3.38 8.63 14.59
C GLU A 115 -4.41 7.99 15.56
N HIS A 116 -3.94 6.97 16.31
CA HIS A 116 -4.76 6.25 17.31
C HIS A 116 -5.99 5.54 16.73
N THR A 117 -5.93 5.12 15.48
CA THR A 117 -6.98 4.33 14.83
C THR A 117 -6.59 2.85 14.70
N GLU A 118 -7.51 2.04 14.16
CA GLU A 118 -7.26 0.62 13.90
C GLU A 118 -7.39 0.30 12.42
N ILE A 119 -6.57 -0.64 11.95
CA ILE A 119 -6.68 -1.29 10.66
C ILE A 119 -7.04 -2.74 10.92
N ASN A 120 -8.14 -3.20 10.36
CA ASN A 120 -8.60 -4.57 10.53
C ASN A 120 -8.41 -5.34 9.22
N ILE A 121 -7.65 -6.45 9.29
CA ILE A 121 -7.47 -7.38 8.18
C ILE A 121 -8.28 -8.61 8.51
N ILE A 122 -9.40 -8.82 7.79
CA ILE A 122 -10.39 -9.85 8.06
C ILE A 122 -10.36 -10.87 6.92
N PRO A 123 -9.74 -12.03 7.13
CA PRO A 123 -9.81 -13.15 6.21
C PRO A 123 -11.15 -13.88 6.38
N SER A 124 -11.65 -14.44 5.30
CA SER A 124 -12.78 -15.36 5.29
C SER A 124 -12.71 -16.28 4.07
N LYS A 125 -13.47 -17.34 4.07
CA LYS A 125 -13.59 -18.28 2.95
C LYS A 125 -15.02 -18.48 2.56
N ASP A 126 -15.27 -18.64 1.28
CA ASP A 126 -16.47 -19.28 0.78
C ASP A 126 -16.11 -20.56 -0.02
N LYS A 127 -17.07 -21.15 -0.73
CA LYS A 127 -16.85 -22.39 -1.50
C LYS A 127 -15.85 -22.24 -2.65
N SER A 128 -15.56 -21.03 -3.09
CA SER A 128 -14.81 -20.76 -4.31
C SER A 128 -13.66 -19.78 -4.12
N PHE A 129 -13.68 -18.99 -3.04
CA PHE A 129 -12.75 -17.91 -2.84
C PHE A 129 -12.21 -17.83 -1.42
N ASN A 130 -10.94 -17.53 -1.34
CA ASN A 130 -10.32 -16.92 -0.16
C ASN A 130 -10.51 -15.41 -0.26
N ILE A 131 -11.12 -14.81 0.76
CA ILE A 131 -11.53 -13.40 0.78
C ILE A 131 -10.72 -12.69 1.86
N ILE A 132 -10.15 -11.53 1.53
CA ILE A 132 -9.45 -10.67 2.49
C ILE A 132 -10.08 -9.28 2.43
N LYS A 133 -10.52 -8.76 3.58
CA LYS A 133 -10.93 -7.36 3.73
C LYS A 133 -9.89 -6.61 4.53
N ILE A 134 -9.42 -5.50 3.98
CA ILE A 134 -8.56 -4.55 4.68
C ILE A 134 -9.42 -3.31 4.93
N ILE A 135 -9.67 -3.01 6.20
CA ILE A 135 -10.59 -1.96 6.65
C ILE A 135 -9.78 -0.95 7.44
N ASP A 136 -9.74 0.27 6.97
CA ASP A 136 -9.15 1.40 7.68
C ASP A 136 -10.22 2.34 8.25
N GLN A 137 -9.81 3.19 9.19
CA GLN A 137 -10.62 4.25 9.79
C GLN A 137 -10.12 5.63 9.33
N GLY A 138 -9.74 5.75 8.07
CA GLY A 138 -9.17 6.94 7.49
C GLY A 138 -10.19 7.97 7.02
N ILE A 139 -9.70 8.91 6.24
CA ILE A 139 -10.49 10.01 5.69
C ILE A 139 -11.59 9.58 4.72
N GLY A 140 -11.50 8.35 4.21
CA GLY A 140 -12.40 7.83 3.19
C GLY A 140 -12.21 8.48 1.81
N ILE A 141 -12.98 7.96 0.85
CA ILE A 141 -12.94 8.35 -0.56
C ILE A 141 -14.34 8.82 -0.98
N PRO A 142 -14.49 10.02 -1.58
CA PRO A 142 -15.75 10.46 -2.14
C PRO A 142 -16.28 9.47 -3.20
N LYS A 143 -17.57 9.16 -3.18
CA LYS A 143 -18.21 8.15 -4.05
C LYS A 143 -17.88 8.33 -5.53
N GLN A 144 -17.80 9.58 -5.98
CA GLN A 144 -17.49 9.92 -7.39
C GLN A 144 -16.08 9.51 -7.83
N TYR A 145 -15.15 9.25 -6.90
CA TYR A 145 -13.76 8.88 -7.18
C TYR A 145 -13.46 7.39 -6.97
N ILE A 146 -14.39 6.60 -6.42
CA ILE A 146 -14.17 5.17 -6.12
C ILE A 146 -13.67 4.39 -7.33
N TYR A 147 -14.24 4.63 -8.51
CA TYR A 147 -13.81 3.95 -9.74
C TYR A 147 -12.48 4.48 -10.29
N ARG A 148 -12.12 5.71 -9.91
CA ARG A 148 -10.93 6.39 -10.42
C ARG A 148 -9.68 6.16 -9.60
N VAL A 149 -9.80 5.77 -8.33
CA VAL A 149 -8.64 5.58 -7.43
C VAL A 149 -7.70 4.45 -7.88
N THR A 150 -8.14 3.61 -8.81
CA THR A 150 -7.31 2.59 -9.46
C THR A 150 -6.73 3.05 -10.81
N GLU A 151 -7.00 4.28 -11.26
CA GLU A 151 -6.35 4.88 -12.42
C GLU A 151 -4.92 5.29 -12.06
N ARG A 152 -4.00 5.21 -13.02
CA ARG A 152 -2.59 5.61 -12.83
C ARG A 152 -2.48 7.10 -12.55
N PHE A 153 -1.63 7.45 -11.58
CA PHE A 153 -1.37 8.82 -11.14
C PHE A 153 -2.60 9.56 -10.58
N PHE A 154 -3.70 8.87 -10.38
CA PHE A 154 -4.89 9.49 -9.80
C PHE A 154 -4.75 9.62 -8.29
N THR A 155 -5.07 10.80 -7.79
CA THR A 155 -5.16 11.10 -6.35
C THR A 155 -6.38 12.00 -6.11
N VAL A 156 -7.13 11.70 -5.04
CA VAL A 156 -8.32 12.49 -4.66
C VAL A 156 -7.91 13.92 -4.26
N ASP A 157 -6.83 14.04 -3.50
CA ASP A 157 -6.23 15.31 -3.09
C ASP A 157 -4.71 15.28 -3.35
N PRO A 158 -4.24 15.98 -4.39
CA PRO A 158 -2.83 16.04 -4.72
C PRO A 158 -1.96 16.65 -3.61
N SER A 159 -2.49 17.56 -2.80
CA SER A 159 -1.76 18.21 -1.71
C SER A 159 -1.50 17.22 -0.59
N LYS A 160 -2.55 16.52 -0.16
CA LYS A 160 -2.47 15.49 0.87
C LYS A 160 -1.65 14.28 0.41
N SER A 161 -1.82 13.85 -0.84
CA SER A 161 -1.01 12.78 -1.40
C SER A 161 0.48 13.12 -1.38
N ARG A 162 0.85 14.36 -1.73
CA ARG A 162 2.25 14.82 -1.67
C ARG A 162 2.80 14.81 -0.25
N SER A 163 2.03 15.26 0.74
CA SER A 163 2.49 15.31 2.13
C SER A 163 2.76 13.93 2.76
N VAL A 164 2.09 12.87 2.25
CA VAL A 164 2.29 11.48 2.72
C VAL A 164 3.14 10.63 1.77
N GLY A 165 3.80 11.25 0.79
CA GLY A 165 4.67 10.54 -0.17
C GLY A 165 3.92 9.66 -1.17
N GLY A 166 2.65 9.96 -1.46
CA GLY A 166 1.84 9.19 -2.40
C GLY A 166 2.24 9.44 -3.85
N THR A 167 2.25 8.39 -4.65
CA THR A 167 2.59 8.39 -6.09
C THR A 167 1.36 8.38 -6.99
N GLY A 168 0.21 7.88 -6.48
CA GLY A 168 -1.00 7.62 -7.25
C GLY A 168 -0.90 6.36 -8.12
N LEU A 169 0.10 5.50 -7.88
CA LEU A 169 0.30 4.25 -8.62
C LEU A 169 -0.05 3.00 -7.81
N GLY A 170 0.01 3.06 -6.48
CA GLY A 170 -0.14 1.87 -5.63
C GLY A 170 -1.42 1.06 -5.88
N LEU A 171 -2.61 1.70 -5.94
CA LEU A 171 -3.86 0.98 -6.22
C LEU A 171 -3.96 0.49 -7.67
N ALA A 172 -3.34 1.17 -8.63
CA ALA A 172 -3.23 0.68 -10.00
C ALA A 172 -2.37 -0.59 -10.07
N ILE A 173 -1.23 -0.62 -9.37
CA ILE A 173 -0.38 -1.81 -9.23
C ILE A 173 -1.17 -2.95 -8.61
N VAL A 174 -1.86 -2.71 -7.48
CA VAL A 174 -2.69 -3.73 -6.82
C VAL A 174 -3.71 -4.33 -7.78
N LYS A 175 -4.45 -3.49 -8.51
CA LYS A 175 -5.46 -3.94 -9.48
C LYS A 175 -4.86 -4.87 -10.55
N HIS A 176 -3.71 -4.52 -11.11
CA HIS A 176 -3.03 -5.35 -12.12
C HIS A 176 -2.55 -6.67 -11.52
N LEU A 177 -1.91 -6.64 -10.36
CA LEU A 177 -1.40 -7.86 -9.70
C LEU A 177 -2.53 -8.79 -9.27
N VAL A 178 -3.64 -8.27 -8.74
CA VAL A 178 -4.84 -9.05 -8.41
C VAL A 178 -5.41 -9.71 -9.67
N SER A 179 -5.48 -8.98 -10.79
CA SER A 179 -5.92 -9.52 -12.07
C SER A 179 -5.01 -10.67 -12.57
N GLN A 180 -3.69 -10.55 -12.44
CA GLN A 180 -2.74 -11.62 -12.79
C GLN A 180 -2.96 -12.89 -11.97
N HIS A 181 -3.39 -12.74 -10.71
CA HIS A 181 -3.80 -13.85 -9.83
C HIS A 181 -5.24 -14.31 -10.08
N ARG A 182 -5.92 -13.82 -11.14
CA ARG A 182 -7.34 -14.08 -11.45
C ARG A 182 -8.26 -13.78 -10.27
N GLY A 183 -7.85 -12.84 -9.44
CA GLY A 183 -8.60 -12.33 -8.31
C GLY A 183 -9.56 -11.21 -8.70
N ILE A 184 -10.37 -10.84 -7.74
CA ILE A 184 -11.31 -9.72 -7.83
C ILE A 184 -10.95 -8.72 -6.74
N MET A 185 -11.01 -7.43 -7.06
CA MET A 185 -10.80 -6.34 -6.13
C MET A 185 -12.00 -5.43 -6.12
N ASP A 186 -12.58 -5.23 -4.94
CA ASP A 186 -13.67 -4.30 -4.71
C ASP A 186 -13.26 -3.25 -3.68
N ILE A 187 -13.70 -2.00 -3.87
CA ILE A 187 -13.44 -0.88 -2.95
C ILE A 187 -14.76 -0.26 -2.55
N SER A 188 -14.97 -0.14 -1.25
CA SER A 188 -16.07 0.62 -0.66
C SER A 188 -15.52 1.63 0.34
N SER A 189 -16.06 2.83 0.36
CA SER A 189 -15.57 3.90 1.23
C SER A 189 -16.64 4.93 1.53
N GLU A 190 -16.55 5.52 2.71
CA GLU A 190 -17.38 6.64 3.14
C GLU A 190 -16.50 7.72 3.77
N ILE A 191 -16.73 8.98 3.40
CA ILE A 191 -15.95 10.13 3.91
C ILE A 191 -16.00 10.15 5.43
N ASN A 192 -14.82 10.30 6.05
CA ASN A 192 -14.58 10.31 7.50
C ASN A 192 -14.96 9.03 8.24
N LYS A 193 -15.25 7.94 7.53
CA LYS A 193 -15.46 6.62 8.16
C LYS A 193 -14.39 5.59 7.78
N GLY A 194 -13.69 5.85 6.67
CA GLY A 194 -12.61 5.01 6.19
C GLY A 194 -12.91 4.29 4.89
N THR A 195 -12.05 3.35 4.56
CA THR A 195 -12.09 2.58 3.32
C THR A 195 -12.02 1.08 3.63
N THR A 196 -12.74 0.29 2.86
CA THR A 196 -12.64 -1.16 2.83
C THR A 196 -12.19 -1.58 1.44
N VAL A 197 -11.06 -2.28 1.37
CA VAL A 197 -10.62 -2.98 0.16
C VAL A 197 -10.84 -4.47 0.36
N GLU A 198 -11.64 -5.07 -0.50
CA GLU A 198 -11.91 -6.50 -0.51
C GLU A 198 -11.20 -7.15 -1.69
N LEU A 199 -10.40 -8.18 -1.40
CA LEU A 199 -9.75 -9.03 -2.39
C LEU A 199 -10.35 -10.43 -2.33
N LYS A 200 -10.59 -11.03 -3.50
CA LYS A 200 -11.06 -12.41 -3.65
C LYS A 200 -10.10 -13.16 -4.55
N PHE A 201 -9.52 -14.23 -4.05
CA PHE A 201 -8.69 -15.15 -4.83
C PHE A 201 -9.31 -16.53 -4.84
N LYS A 202 -9.22 -17.27 -5.95
CA LYS A 202 -9.72 -18.65 -6.00
C LYS A 202 -9.06 -19.49 -4.91
N SER A 203 -9.88 -20.22 -4.14
CA SER A 203 -9.39 -21.24 -3.20
C SER A 203 -8.80 -22.43 -3.97
N LEU A 204 -7.89 -23.14 -3.31
CA LEU A 204 -7.33 -24.41 -3.80
C LEU A 204 -8.35 -25.53 -3.72
#